data_e942c870f675fba31a1bfd6b33f390a2
#
_entry.id   e942c870f675fba31a1bfd6b33f390a2
#
_cell.length_a   1.000
_cell.length_b   1.000
_cell.length_c   1.000
_cell.angle_alpha   90.00
_cell.angle_beta   90.00
_cell.angle_gamma   90.00
#
_symmetry.space_group_name_H-M   'P 1'
#
loop_
_entity.id
_entity.type
_entity.pdbx_description
1 polymer ?
#
loop_
_entity_poly.entity_id
_entity_poly.type
_entity_poly.pdbx_seq_one_letter_code
_entity_poly.pdbx_strand_id
1 'polypeptide(L)'
;MPLILPFDGKSPVIHPSAFIAPNAVVIGNVTIEEQASVWFGAVLRGDDPDHGIHVGAGSSVQDNCVVHVGAWGPTVIGRNVTVGHGAKFESCTIGDRTVVGMNAVILQRAVVGEECVLAANTVVLEGAEIPPRSVVAGVPGRIRKSLDGSAAEWIARGGRHYVELARAYLEMDLDGGADDRDV
;
A
#
# COMPACT_ATOMS: atom_id res chain seq x y z
N MET A 1 6.96 -9.72 16.46
CA MET A 1 5.52 -9.66 16.05
C MET A 1 5.15 -8.24 15.63
N PRO A 2 4.30 -8.02 14.59
CA PRO A 2 3.86 -6.70 14.19
C PRO A 2 3.10 -5.99 15.31
N LEU A 3 3.13 -4.65 15.30
CA LEU A 3 2.38 -3.84 16.25
C LEU A 3 0.96 -3.59 15.70
N ILE A 4 0.00 -4.40 16.15
CA ILE A 4 -1.41 -4.31 15.75
C ILE A 4 -2.20 -3.77 16.94
N LEU A 5 -2.74 -2.55 16.82
CA LEU A 5 -3.39 -1.85 17.92
C LEU A 5 -4.83 -1.47 17.63
N PRO A 6 -5.76 -1.66 18.56
CA PRO A 6 -7.07 -1.04 18.47
C PRO A 6 -6.96 0.48 18.72
N PHE A 7 -7.90 1.24 18.15
CA PHE A 7 -8.08 2.64 18.42
C PHE A 7 -9.57 2.98 18.41
N ASP A 8 -10.04 3.67 19.44
CA ASP A 8 -11.45 4.10 19.60
C ASP A 8 -12.48 2.98 19.35
N GLY A 9 -12.25 1.81 19.94
CA GLY A 9 -13.12 0.63 19.80
C GLY A 9 -13.03 -0.10 18.45
N LYS A 10 -12.23 0.38 17.50
CA LYS A 10 -11.99 -0.27 16.21
C LYS A 10 -10.66 -1.01 16.23
N SER A 11 -10.66 -2.24 15.73
CA SER A 11 -9.46 -3.08 15.62
C SER A 11 -9.20 -3.41 14.16
N PRO A 12 -7.93 -3.52 13.76
CA PRO A 12 -7.59 -3.98 12.42
C PRO A 12 -8.20 -5.35 12.10
N VAL A 13 -8.77 -5.49 10.90
CA VAL A 13 -9.27 -6.74 10.34
C VAL A 13 -8.28 -7.20 9.28
N ILE A 14 -7.55 -8.25 9.58
CA ILE A 14 -6.47 -8.75 8.73
C ILE A 14 -6.80 -10.17 8.29
N HIS A 15 -6.82 -10.40 6.96
CA HIS A 15 -7.05 -11.73 6.43
C HIS A 15 -5.90 -12.68 6.81
N PRO A 16 -6.18 -13.95 7.19
CA PRO A 16 -5.13 -14.89 7.64
C PRO A 16 -4.01 -15.16 6.63
N SER A 17 -4.26 -14.98 5.34
CA SER A 17 -3.26 -15.14 4.28
C SER A 17 -2.49 -13.85 3.96
N ALA A 18 -2.76 -12.75 4.67
CA ALA A 18 -1.99 -11.51 4.50
C ALA A 18 -0.66 -11.60 5.26
N PHE A 19 0.40 -11.07 4.65
CA PHE A 19 1.70 -10.93 5.32
C PHE A 19 1.82 -9.57 5.99
N ILE A 20 2.14 -9.56 7.29
CA ILE A 20 2.44 -8.34 8.04
C ILE A 20 3.83 -8.50 8.64
N ALA A 21 4.77 -7.67 8.19
CA ALA A 21 6.15 -7.73 8.66
C ALA A 21 6.28 -7.47 10.18
N PRO A 22 7.23 -8.10 10.89
CA PRO A 22 7.35 -8.04 12.37
C PRO A 22 7.44 -6.64 12.96
N ASN A 23 7.94 -5.67 12.20
CA ASN A 23 8.07 -4.27 12.62
C ASN A 23 7.11 -3.31 11.90
N ALA A 24 6.10 -3.83 11.20
CA ALA A 24 5.02 -3.02 10.67
C ALA A 24 4.04 -2.61 11.79
N VAL A 25 3.39 -1.46 11.60
CA VAL A 25 2.44 -0.89 12.55
C VAL A 25 1.08 -0.75 11.88
N VAL A 26 0.03 -1.34 12.47
CA VAL A 26 -1.34 -1.28 11.96
C VAL A 26 -2.27 -0.87 13.10
N ILE A 27 -2.94 0.28 12.98
CA ILE A 27 -3.71 0.89 14.08
C ILE A 27 -5.14 1.20 13.63
N GLY A 28 -6.13 0.84 14.46
CA GLY A 28 -7.52 1.29 14.36
C GLY A 28 -8.30 0.65 13.23
N ASN A 29 -9.08 1.46 12.50
CA ASN A 29 -9.98 1.03 11.42
C ASN A 29 -9.19 0.73 10.13
N VAL A 30 -8.56 -0.43 10.09
CA VAL A 30 -7.79 -0.91 8.93
C VAL A 30 -8.29 -2.28 8.51
N THR A 31 -8.62 -2.44 7.23
CA THR A 31 -8.95 -3.75 6.64
C THR A 31 -7.86 -4.14 5.64
N ILE A 32 -7.30 -5.34 5.79
CA ILE A 32 -6.29 -5.91 4.91
C ILE A 32 -6.82 -7.23 4.37
N GLU A 33 -7.03 -7.29 3.05
CA GLU A 33 -7.62 -8.44 2.38
C GLU A 33 -6.63 -9.58 2.13
N GLU A 34 -7.15 -10.65 1.52
CA GLU A 34 -6.39 -11.87 1.22
C GLU A 34 -5.14 -11.63 0.38
N GLN A 35 -4.06 -12.31 0.71
CA GLN A 35 -2.78 -12.26 -0.01
C GLN A 35 -2.17 -10.84 -0.13
N ALA A 36 -2.71 -9.85 0.58
CA ALA A 36 -2.08 -8.55 0.68
C ALA A 36 -0.82 -8.62 1.57
N SER A 37 0.09 -7.67 1.40
CA SER A 37 1.33 -7.64 2.18
C SER A 37 1.65 -6.23 2.67
N VAL A 38 2.06 -6.14 3.94
CA VAL A 38 2.52 -4.91 4.60
C VAL A 38 3.95 -5.16 5.08
N TRP A 39 4.89 -4.47 4.48
CA TRP A 39 6.31 -4.74 4.61
C TRP A 39 6.97 -3.98 5.77
N PHE A 40 8.29 -4.14 5.89
CA PHE A 40 9.03 -3.68 7.06
C PHE A 40 8.97 -2.17 7.26
N GLY A 41 8.66 -1.75 8.49
CA GLY A 41 8.56 -0.34 8.86
C GLY A 41 7.37 0.42 8.28
N ALA A 42 6.47 -0.25 7.55
CA ALA A 42 5.24 0.39 7.06
C ALA A 42 4.29 0.71 8.21
N VAL A 43 3.61 1.86 8.13
CA VAL A 43 2.65 2.34 9.13
C VAL A 43 1.30 2.59 8.46
N LEU A 44 0.28 1.85 8.89
CA LEU A 44 -1.12 2.04 8.50
C LEU A 44 -1.89 2.55 9.72
N ARG A 45 -2.24 3.84 9.73
CA ARG A 45 -2.87 4.49 10.87
C ARG A 45 -4.30 4.93 10.55
N GLY A 46 -5.27 4.07 10.92
CA GLY A 46 -6.71 4.24 10.72
C GLY A 46 -7.40 4.79 11.97
N ASP A 47 -7.00 5.96 12.43
CA ASP A 47 -7.44 6.58 13.69
C ASP A 47 -8.49 7.69 13.51
N ASP A 48 -9.12 7.77 12.34
CA ASP A 48 -10.27 8.66 12.12
C ASP A 48 -11.57 7.99 12.62
N PRO A 49 -12.49 8.75 13.26
CA PRO A 49 -13.72 8.19 13.83
C PRO A 49 -14.70 7.66 12.78
N ASP A 50 -14.72 8.24 11.58
CA ASP A 50 -15.72 7.92 10.55
C ASP A 50 -15.14 7.10 9.39
N HIS A 51 -13.85 7.23 9.15
CA HIS A 51 -13.18 6.66 7.97
C HIS A 51 -12.13 5.62 8.35
N GLY A 52 -11.77 4.77 7.40
CA GLY A 52 -10.79 3.72 7.58
C GLY A 52 -9.83 3.60 6.40
N ILE A 53 -8.89 2.68 6.56
CA ILE A 53 -7.95 2.28 5.52
C ILE A 53 -8.38 0.90 4.99
N HIS A 54 -8.40 0.75 3.68
CA HIS A 54 -8.66 -0.51 3.01
C HIS A 54 -7.50 -0.87 2.10
N VAL A 55 -6.94 -2.07 2.28
CA VAL A 55 -5.90 -2.65 1.43
C VAL A 55 -6.48 -3.87 0.72
N GLY A 56 -6.72 -3.75 -0.57
CA GLY A 56 -7.34 -4.77 -1.40
C GLY A 56 -6.45 -5.99 -1.63
N ALA A 57 -7.09 -7.09 -2.01
CA ALA A 57 -6.46 -8.40 -2.19
C ALA A 57 -5.24 -8.36 -3.13
N GLY A 58 -4.18 -9.08 -2.75
CA GLY A 58 -2.94 -9.17 -3.51
C GLY A 58 -2.12 -7.89 -3.60
N SER A 59 -2.50 -6.83 -2.88
CA SER A 59 -1.78 -5.56 -2.87
C SER A 59 -0.59 -5.59 -1.93
N SER A 60 0.47 -4.88 -2.30
CA SER A 60 1.72 -4.80 -1.55
C SER A 60 1.98 -3.37 -1.09
N VAL A 61 2.01 -3.13 0.22
CA VAL A 61 2.43 -1.87 0.85
C VAL A 61 3.85 -2.04 1.35
N GLN A 62 4.80 -1.54 0.58
CA GLN A 62 6.22 -1.82 0.78
C GLN A 62 6.84 -1.06 1.97
N ASP A 63 8.13 -1.30 2.16
CA ASP A 63 8.87 -0.85 3.33
C ASP A 63 8.78 0.67 3.52
N ASN A 64 8.63 1.08 4.79
CA ASN A 64 8.56 2.47 5.22
C ASN A 64 7.45 3.31 4.57
N CYS A 65 6.42 2.68 3.99
CA CYS A 65 5.23 3.40 3.55
C CYS A 65 4.44 3.94 4.75
N VAL A 66 3.80 5.09 4.55
CA VAL A 66 2.88 5.67 5.53
C VAL A 66 1.51 5.81 4.86
N VAL A 67 0.53 5.12 5.40
CA VAL A 67 -0.86 5.18 4.95
C VAL A 67 -1.70 5.71 6.10
N HIS A 68 -2.30 6.87 5.89
CA HIS A 68 -3.12 7.55 6.88
C HIS A 68 -4.52 7.80 6.34
N VAL A 69 -5.44 8.08 7.22
CA VAL A 69 -6.82 8.50 6.95
C VAL A 69 -7.13 9.69 7.84
N GLY A 70 -7.88 10.64 7.30
CA GLY A 70 -8.36 11.81 8.03
C GLY A 70 -9.80 12.15 7.64
N ALA A 71 -10.31 13.29 8.08
CA ALA A 71 -11.69 13.70 7.93
C ALA A 71 -12.20 13.87 6.47
N TRP A 72 -11.33 13.77 5.48
CA TRP A 72 -11.68 13.96 4.06
C TRP A 72 -12.20 12.71 3.36
N GLY A 73 -12.24 11.56 4.02
CA GLY A 73 -12.70 10.31 3.47
C GLY A 73 -11.72 9.15 3.73
N PRO A 74 -12.09 7.93 3.34
CA PRO A 74 -11.25 6.75 3.53
C PRO A 74 -9.98 6.81 2.68
N THR A 75 -8.98 6.04 3.06
CA THR A 75 -7.86 5.69 2.17
C THR A 75 -8.10 4.29 1.62
N VAL A 76 -8.24 4.20 0.30
CA VAL A 76 -8.53 2.95 -0.38
C VAL A 76 -7.40 2.59 -1.34
N ILE A 77 -6.77 1.46 -1.10
CA ILE A 77 -5.82 0.82 -2.01
C ILE A 77 -6.56 -0.37 -2.64
N GLY A 78 -6.77 -0.33 -3.94
CA GLY A 78 -7.46 -1.36 -4.70
C GLY A 78 -6.75 -2.71 -4.69
N ARG A 79 -7.14 -3.60 -5.59
CA ARG A 79 -6.60 -4.97 -5.70
C ARG A 79 -5.35 -5.00 -6.56
N ASN A 80 -4.39 -5.87 -6.21
CA ASN A 80 -3.13 -6.05 -6.94
C ASN A 80 -2.35 -4.75 -7.18
N VAL A 81 -2.43 -3.81 -6.25
CA VAL A 81 -1.68 -2.55 -6.26
C VAL A 81 -0.29 -2.79 -5.71
N THR A 82 0.72 -2.25 -6.39
CA THR A 82 2.09 -2.21 -5.85
C THR A 82 2.38 -0.82 -5.33
N VAL A 83 2.53 -0.68 -4.02
CA VAL A 83 2.91 0.58 -3.37
C VAL A 83 4.40 0.51 -3.05
N GLY A 84 5.20 1.26 -3.80
CA GLY A 84 6.65 1.28 -3.69
C GLY A 84 7.14 1.91 -2.38
N HIS A 85 8.33 1.48 -1.96
CA HIS A 85 8.97 1.85 -0.70
C HIS A 85 8.88 3.35 -0.39
N GLY A 86 8.52 3.69 0.84
CA GLY A 86 8.47 5.07 1.32
C GLY A 86 7.31 5.94 0.79
N ALA A 87 6.39 5.40 0.00
CA ALA A 87 5.23 6.15 -0.47
C ALA A 87 4.30 6.57 0.68
N LYS A 88 3.60 7.70 0.52
CA LYS A 88 2.74 8.29 1.56
C LYS A 88 1.37 8.63 1.01
N PHE A 89 0.34 8.21 1.73
CA PHE A 89 -1.07 8.40 1.36
C PHE A 89 -1.87 8.99 2.51
N GLU A 90 -2.82 9.83 2.16
CA GLU A 90 -3.82 10.30 3.11
C GLU A 90 -5.16 10.53 2.41
N SER A 91 -6.22 9.86 2.87
CA SER A 91 -7.61 10.06 2.41
C SER A 91 -7.74 10.08 0.88
N CYS A 92 -7.21 9.08 0.20
CA CYS A 92 -7.17 9.00 -1.26
C CYS A 92 -7.59 7.61 -1.76
N THR A 93 -7.86 7.50 -3.04
CA THR A 93 -8.22 6.23 -3.69
C THR A 93 -7.19 5.87 -4.77
N ILE A 94 -6.69 4.64 -4.71
CA ILE A 94 -5.82 4.05 -5.72
C ILE A 94 -6.56 2.87 -6.36
N GLY A 95 -6.80 2.96 -7.66
CA GLY A 95 -7.48 1.92 -8.44
C GLY A 95 -6.64 0.66 -8.61
N ASP A 96 -7.33 -0.42 -8.97
CA ASP A 96 -6.77 -1.76 -9.11
C ASP A 96 -5.55 -1.79 -10.07
N ARG A 97 -4.63 -2.71 -9.81
CA ARG A 97 -3.45 -2.95 -10.66
C ARG A 97 -2.59 -1.72 -10.93
N THR A 98 -2.66 -0.71 -10.07
CA THR A 98 -1.83 0.49 -10.17
C THR A 98 -0.47 0.28 -9.50
N VAL A 99 0.58 0.83 -10.08
CA VAL A 99 1.92 0.88 -9.49
C VAL A 99 2.19 2.30 -9.01
N VAL A 100 2.39 2.44 -7.71
CA VAL A 100 2.83 3.68 -7.07
C VAL A 100 4.34 3.58 -6.86
N GLY A 101 5.09 4.45 -7.51
CA GLY A 101 6.55 4.48 -7.43
C GLY A 101 7.06 4.87 -6.05
N MET A 102 8.32 4.52 -5.78
CA MET A 102 8.99 4.81 -4.49
C MET A 102 8.90 6.30 -4.13
N ASN A 103 8.64 6.57 -2.84
CA ASN A 103 8.50 7.91 -2.28
C ASN A 103 7.43 8.81 -2.94
N ALA A 104 6.50 8.25 -3.71
CA ALA A 104 5.38 9.04 -4.21
C ALA A 104 4.49 9.50 -3.06
N VAL A 105 3.88 10.68 -3.21
CA VAL A 105 2.96 11.27 -2.23
C VAL A 105 1.61 11.47 -2.89
N ILE A 106 0.55 10.93 -2.31
CA ILE A 106 -0.81 11.08 -2.81
C ILE A 106 -1.64 11.78 -1.74
N LEU A 107 -2.10 12.99 -2.08
CA LEU A 107 -2.79 13.86 -1.13
C LEU A 107 -4.30 13.59 -1.10
N GLN A 108 -4.96 14.24 -0.14
CA GLN A 108 -6.36 14.03 0.21
C GLN A 108 -7.28 14.19 -1.00
N ARG A 109 -8.33 13.36 -1.05
CA ARG A 109 -9.36 13.36 -2.10
C ARG A 109 -8.84 13.08 -3.51
N ALA A 110 -7.55 12.75 -3.67
CA ALA A 110 -7.04 12.31 -4.96
C ALA A 110 -7.61 10.95 -5.33
N VAL A 111 -7.98 10.80 -6.59
CA VAL A 111 -8.47 9.54 -7.16
C VAL A 111 -7.55 9.15 -8.31
N VAL A 112 -6.84 8.05 -8.14
CA VAL A 112 -6.01 7.44 -9.17
C VAL A 112 -6.76 6.25 -9.74
N GLY A 113 -7.00 6.25 -11.05
CA GLY A 113 -7.68 5.17 -11.75
C GLY A 113 -6.90 3.86 -11.73
N GLU A 114 -7.51 2.83 -12.29
CA GLU A 114 -6.89 1.52 -12.41
C GLU A 114 -5.77 1.48 -13.46
N GLU A 115 -4.87 0.53 -13.33
CA GLU A 115 -3.74 0.31 -14.27
C GLU A 115 -2.87 1.55 -14.50
N CYS A 116 -2.75 2.43 -13.51
CA CYS A 116 -1.87 3.59 -13.60
C CYS A 116 -0.43 3.26 -13.17
N VAL A 117 0.51 4.09 -13.62
CA VAL A 117 1.89 4.11 -13.11
C VAL A 117 2.20 5.51 -12.62
N LEU A 118 2.41 5.66 -11.32
CA LEU A 118 2.96 6.87 -10.73
C LEU A 118 4.48 6.68 -10.62
N ALA A 119 5.26 7.54 -11.26
CA ALA A 119 6.72 7.45 -11.18
C ALA A 119 7.23 7.74 -9.77
N ALA A 120 8.44 7.27 -9.45
CA ALA A 120 9.07 7.58 -8.16
C ALA A 120 9.11 9.09 -7.88
N ASN A 121 8.93 9.48 -6.60
CA ASN A 121 8.87 10.86 -6.14
C ASN A 121 7.75 11.72 -6.75
N THR A 122 6.73 11.14 -7.35
CA THR A 122 5.59 11.89 -7.87
C THR A 122 4.72 12.41 -6.72
N VAL A 123 4.25 13.66 -6.82
CA VAL A 123 3.26 14.24 -5.90
C VAL A 123 1.94 14.42 -6.63
N VAL A 124 0.94 13.60 -6.29
CA VAL A 124 -0.43 13.76 -6.76
C VAL A 124 -1.13 14.71 -5.82
N LEU A 125 -1.56 15.86 -6.37
CA LEU A 125 -2.14 16.94 -5.57
C LEU A 125 -3.53 16.56 -5.06
N GLU A 126 -3.95 17.28 -4.03
CA GLU A 126 -5.27 17.20 -3.43
C GLU A 126 -6.39 17.31 -4.47
N GLY A 127 -7.37 16.41 -4.40
CA GLY A 127 -8.52 16.38 -5.30
C GLY A 127 -8.20 16.07 -6.76
N ALA A 128 -6.96 15.69 -7.08
CA ALA A 128 -6.59 15.35 -8.45
C ALA A 128 -7.27 14.04 -8.90
N GLU A 129 -7.82 14.04 -10.10
CA GLU A 129 -8.38 12.86 -10.75
C GLU A 129 -7.44 12.39 -11.86
N ILE A 130 -6.89 11.20 -11.71
CA ILE A 130 -6.00 10.57 -12.69
C ILE A 130 -6.80 9.48 -13.41
N PRO A 131 -7.07 9.63 -14.71
CA PRO A 131 -7.80 8.64 -15.49
C PRO A 131 -7.08 7.28 -15.49
N PRO A 132 -7.82 6.17 -15.64
CA PRO A 132 -7.22 4.85 -15.81
C PRO A 132 -6.15 4.82 -16.90
N ARG A 133 -5.19 3.93 -16.74
CA ARG A 133 -4.12 3.67 -17.72
C ARG A 133 -3.24 4.90 -18.01
N SER A 134 -3.00 5.71 -17.00
CA SER A 134 -2.15 6.90 -17.09
C SER A 134 -0.75 6.66 -16.51
N VAL A 135 0.27 7.22 -17.15
CA VAL A 135 1.62 7.36 -16.58
C VAL A 135 1.78 8.79 -16.09
N VAL A 136 2.02 8.94 -14.77
CA VAL A 136 2.12 10.24 -14.09
C VAL A 136 3.52 10.42 -13.52
N ALA A 137 4.10 11.61 -13.68
CA ALA A 137 5.42 11.91 -13.13
C ALA A 137 5.58 13.40 -12.78
N GLY A 138 6.39 13.66 -11.75
CA GLY A 138 6.85 15.00 -11.35
C GLY A 138 6.22 15.54 -10.07
N VAL A 139 6.69 16.73 -9.68
CA VAL A 139 6.23 17.52 -8.53
C VAL A 139 5.88 18.92 -9.02
N PRO A 140 4.59 19.25 -9.18
CA PRO A 140 3.42 18.38 -9.06
C PRO A 140 3.35 17.35 -10.19
N GLY A 141 2.69 16.21 -9.91
CA GLY A 141 2.45 15.13 -10.85
C GLY A 141 1.63 15.58 -12.06
N ARG A 142 2.06 15.17 -13.25
CA ARG A 142 1.36 15.42 -14.51
C ARG A 142 1.29 14.14 -15.32
N ILE A 143 0.17 13.93 -16.00
CA ILE A 143 0.02 12.83 -16.96
C ILE A 143 1.04 13.06 -18.08
N ARG A 144 1.90 12.07 -18.32
CA ARG A 144 2.95 12.10 -19.33
C ARG A 144 2.56 11.39 -20.60
N LYS A 145 1.86 10.26 -20.45
CA LYS A 145 1.35 9.44 -21.56
C LYS A 145 0.28 8.47 -21.05
N SER A 146 -0.42 7.85 -21.95
CA SER A 146 -1.23 6.66 -21.66
C SER A 146 -0.33 5.43 -21.53
N LEU A 147 -0.76 4.46 -20.73
CA LEU A 147 -0.07 3.19 -20.58
C LEU A 147 -0.22 2.36 -21.85
N ASP A 148 0.89 1.86 -22.38
CA ASP A 148 0.90 0.91 -23.50
C ASP A 148 0.87 -0.56 -23.01
N GLY A 149 0.74 -1.52 -23.94
CA GLY A 149 0.60 -2.93 -23.61
C GLY A 149 1.79 -3.53 -22.88
N SER A 150 3.02 -3.10 -23.20
CA SER A 150 4.24 -3.63 -22.57
C SER A 150 4.35 -3.24 -21.09
N ALA A 151 3.90 -2.05 -20.74
CA ALA A 151 3.85 -1.58 -19.37
C ALA A 151 2.75 -2.28 -18.55
N ALA A 152 1.61 -2.64 -19.17
CA ALA A 152 0.57 -3.41 -18.51
C ALA A 152 1.05 -4.83 -18.11
N GLU A 153 1.84 -5.48 -18.95
CA GLU A 153 2.48 -6.76 -18.61
C GLU A 153 3.45 -6.63 -17.43
N TRP A 154 4.24 -5.57 -17.41
CA TRP A 154 5.16 -5.29 -16.31
C TRP A 154 4.41 -5.08 -14.97
N ILE A 155 3.30 -4.33 -14.96
CA ILE A 155 2.42 -4.14 -13.80
C ILE A 155 1.91 -5.50 -13.29
N ALA A 156 1.35 -6.31 -14.16
CA ALA A 156 0.78 -7.61 -13.79
C ALA A 156 1.84 -8.58 -13.23
N ARG A 157 3.07 -8.49 -13.70
CA ARG A 157 4.19 -9.27 -13.20
C ARG A 157 4.63 -8.83 -11.81
N GLY A 158 4.68 -7.52 -11.56
CA GLY A 158 5.05 -6.94 -10.26
C GLY A 158 4.10 -7.38 -9.14
N GLY A 159 2.79 -7.29 -9.35
CA GLY A 159 1.80 -7.72 -8.36
C GLY A 159 1.94 -9.20 -7.96
N ARG A 160 2.08 -10.10 -8.94
CA ARG A 160 2.28 -11.54 -8.67
C ARG A 160 3.56 -11.83 -7.89
N HIS A 161 4.64 -11.16 -8.23
CA HIS A 161 5.93 -11.32 -7.53
C HIS A 161 5.81 -11.05 -6.03
N TYR A 162 5.12 -9.99 -5.63
CA TYR A 162 4.97 -9.66 -4.21
C TYR A 162 4.03 -10.61 -3.46
N VAL A 163 3.03 -11.19 -4.12
CA VAL A 163 2.21 -12.27 -3.53
C VAL A 163 3.05 -13.52 -3.27
N GLU A 164 3.89 -13.93 -4.23
CA GLU A 164 4.80 -15.06 -4.06
C GLU A 164 5.86 -14.82 -2.99
N LEU A 165 6.43 -13.62 -2.98
CA LEU A 165 7.42 -13.22 -1.98
C LEU A 165 6.81 -13.18 -0.57
N ALA A 166 5.60 -12.63 -0.41
CA ALA A 166 4.90 -12.61 0.87
C ALA A 166 4.63 -14.01 1.42
N ARG A 167 4.28 -14.96 0.56
CA ARG A 167 4.12 -16.38 0.95
C ARG A 167 5.43 -16.98 1.47
N ALA A 168 6.54 -16.73 0.77
CA ALA A 168 7.84 -17.19 1.24
C ALA A 168 8.20 -16.62 2.63
N TYR A 169 7.87 -15.35 2.88
CA TYR A 169 8.08 -14.74 4.20
C TYR A 169 7.16 -15.29 5.29
N LEU A 170 5.93 -15.70 4.96
CA LEU A 170 5.03 -16.37 5.91
C LEU A 170 5.53 -17.76 6.31
N GLU A 171 6.33 -18.42 5.47
CA GLU A 171 6.95 -19.71 5.74
C GLU A 171 8.25 -19.57 6.57
N MET A 172 8.81 -18.37 6.69
CA MET A 172 10.01 -18.09 7.48
C MET A 172 9.64 -17.92 8.96
N ASP A 173 10.46 -18.42 9.86
CA ASP A 173 10.41 -18.07 11.28
C ASP A 173 11.05 -16.69 11.49
N LEU A 174 10.24 -15.63 11.28
CA LEU A 174 10.69 -14.24 11.45
C LEU A 174 10.74 -13.79 12.92
N ASP A 175 10.16 -14.56 13.83
CA ASP A 175 10.29 -14.38 15.27
C ASP A 175 11.49 -15.17 15.84
N GLY A 176 12.21 -15.86 14.95
CA GLY A 176 13.33 -16.73 15.28
C GLY A 176 14.26 -16.10 16.28
N GLY A 177 14.28 -16.69 17.45
CA GLY A 177 15.22 -16.38 18.48
C GLY A 177 16.62 -16.38 17.87
N ALA A 178 17.45 -15.46 18.31
CA ALA A 178 18.86 -15.54 18.06
C ALA A 178 19.29 -16.98 18.35
N ASP A 179 19.61 -17.71 17.30
CA ASP A 179 20.30 -18.98 17.46
C ASP A 179 21.56 -18.67 18.26
N ASP A 180 21.55 -19.12 19.49
CA ASP A 180 22.72 -19.07 20.41
C ASP A 180 23.83 -19.94 19.80
N ARG A 181 24.27 -19.59 18.59
CA ARG A 181 25.46 -20.17 17.98
C ARG A 181 26.66 -19.34 18.37
N ASP A 182 27.22 -19.80 19.50
CA ASP A 182 28.62 -19.71 19.85
C ASP A 182 29.26 -18.32 19.90
N VAL A 183 29.31 -17.79 21.14
CA VAL A 183 30.46 -17.01 21.60
C VAL A 183 31.56 -17.96 22.00
#